data_e09c4f6030788027b56633cc8b3b44df
#
_entry.id   e09c4f6030788027b56633cc8b3b44df
#
_cell.length_a   1.000
_cell.length_b   1.000
_cell.length_c   1.000
_cell.angle_alpha   90.00
_cell.angle_beta   90.00
_cell.angle_gamma   90.00
#
_symmetry.space_group_name_H-M   'P 1'
#
loop_
_entity.id
_entity.type
_entity.pdbx_description
1 polymer ?
#
loop_
_entity_poly.entity_id
_entity_poly.type
_entity_poly.pdbx_seq_one_letter_code
_entity_poly.pdbx_strand_id
1 'polypeptide(L)'
;MRARRLLALFLVAGALLALGAALDAWLPGDDDDPGSEPFLRPAEVGEPVRLTGMTVQVDSVQGSTALDDFGTELASPGVWVLVRYTVTPTDETDAIGFAQVVDDRGRTWSQQHGRSSNTCPVGPPGVRVGCVASFEVPSDAVDGLRIRLAPELEQRYGAVADVDLGLTDDDAAAFSGAPALEVPETTIGDR
;
A
#
# COMPACT_ATOMS: atom_id res chain seq x y z
N MET A 1 35.65 28.75 -38.64
CA MET A 1 34.48 29.45 -38.02
C MET A 1 33.36 28.50 -37.59
N ARG A 2 33.05 27.40 -38.28
CA ARG A 2 31.95 26.45 -37.94
C ARG A 2 32.16 25.69 -36.62
N ALA A 3 33.40 25.23 -36.35
CA ALA A 3 33.68 24.48 -35.11
C ALA A 3 33.45 25.31 -33.79
N ARG A 4 33.83 26.58 -33.81
CA ARG A 4 33.62 27.46 -32.64
C ARG A 4 32.14 27.74 -32.38
N ARG A 5 31.32 27.81 -33.45
CA ARG A 5 29.84 27.99 -33.30
C ARG A 5 29.18 26.74 -32.77
N LEU A 6 29.62 25.55 -33.20
CA LEU A 6 29.13 24.28 -32.66
C LEU A 6 29.49 24.12 -31.18
N LEU A 7 30.73 24.43 -30.79
CA LEU A 7 31.14 24.37 -29.40
C LEU A 7 30.33 25.34 -28.52
N ALA A 8 30.06 26.56 -28.99
CA ALA A 8 29.23 27.49 -28.25
C ALA A 8 27.77 27.02 -28.08
N LEU A 9 27.21 26.35 -29.10
CA LEU A 9 25.87 25.78 -29.02
C LEU A 9 25.81 24.62 -28.00
N PHE A 10 26.80 23.75 -27.96
CA PHE A 10 26.86 22.68 -26.96
C PHE A 10 27.02 23.20 -25.54
N LEU A 11 27.81 24.25 -25.32
CA LEU A 11 27.96 24.88 -24.00
C LEU A 11 26.66 25.55 -23.54
N VAL A 12 25.94 26.21 -24.43
CA VAL A 12 24.65 26.83 -24.10
C VAL A 12 23.59 25.77 -23.80
N ALA A 13 23.52 24.71 -24.61
CA ALA A 13 22.60 23.60 -24.37
C ALA A 13 22.90 22.90 -23.04
N GLY A 14 24.18 22.64 -22.72
CA GLY A 14 24.59 22.06 -21.44
C GLY A 14 24.25 22.95 -20.24
N ALA A 15 24.43 24.28 -20.37
CA ALA A 15 24.07 25.23 -19.32
C ALA A 15 22.54 25.28 -19.10
N LEU A 16 21.74 25.23 -20.18
CA LEU A 16 20.28 25.19 -20.07
C LEU A 16 19.76 23.90 -19.42
N LEU A 17 20.36 22.75 -19.75
CA LEU A 17 20.01 21.48 -19.11
C LEU A 17 20.39 21.47 -17.62
N ALA A 18 21.56 22.00 -17.27
CA ALA A 18 21.99 22.10 -15.88
C ALA A 18 21.10 23.07 -15.08
N LEU A 19 20.67 24.16 -15.69
CA LEU A 19 19.74 25.11 -15.09
C LEU A 19 18.36 24.48 -14.90
N GLY A 20 17.87 23.71 -15.87
CA GLY A 20 16.60 22.96 -15.78
C GLY A 20 16.63 21.96 -14.64
N ALA A 21 17.68 21.15 -14.55
CA ALA A 21 17.84 20.18 -13.45
C ALA A 21 17.97 20.84 -12.07
N ALA A 22 18.63 22.01 -12.01
CA ALA A 22 18.72 22.77 -10.76
C ALA A 22 17.37 23.39 -10.36
N LEU A 23 16.55 23.81 -11.31
CA LEU A 23 15.20 24.33 -11.07
C LEU A 23 14.26 23.20 -10.62
N ASP A 24 14.31 22.01 -11.26
CA ASP A 24 13.53 20.85 -10.83
C ASP A 24 13.88 20.41 -9.39
N ALA A 25 15.14 20.52 -8.99
CA ALA A 25 15.57 20.21 -7.63
C ALA A 25 15.14 21.27 -6.57
N TRP A 26 14.73 22.46 -7.03
CA TRP A 26 14.27 23.56 -6.16
C TRP A 26 12.75 23.78 -6.19
N LEU A 27 12.07 23.26 -7.20
CA LEU A 27 10.62 23.27 -7.23
C LEU A 27 10.13 22.12 -6.32
N PRO A 28 9.19 22.40 -5.40
CA PRO A 28 8.50 21.31 -4.69
C PRO A 28 7.92 20.36 -5.75
N GLY A 29 8.17 19.06 -5.62
CA GLY A 29 7.48 18.06 -6.45
C GLY A 29 5.97 18.16 -6.24
N ASP A 30 5.18 17.72 -7.21
CA ASP A 30 3.72 17.63 -7.05
C ASP A 30 3.31 16.82 -5.79
N ASP A 31 4.22 15.99 -5.27
CA ASP A 31 4.05 15.19 -4.05
C ASP A 31 4.26 16.02 -2.76
N ASP A 32 4.87 17.21 -2.85
CA ASP A 32 5.12 18.11 -1.72
C ASP A 32 4.02 19.18 -1.53
N ASP A 33 2.93 19.12 -2.31
CA ASP A 33 1.77 20.01 -2.11
C ASP A 33 0.99 19.55 -0.87
N PRO A 34 1.02 20.28 0.26
CA PRO A 34 0.29 19.90 1.48
C PRO A 34 -1.24 19.79 1.26
N GLY A 35 -1.74 20.30 0.14
CA GLY A 35 -3.14 20.14 -0.28
C GLY A 35 -3.43 18.80 -0.98
N SER A 36 -2.41 18.02 -1.33
CA SER A 36 -2.56 16.75 -2.03
C SER A 36 -2.45 15.50 -1.12
N GLU A 37 -2.24 15.69 0.19
CA GLU A 37 -2.17 14.59 1.12
C GLU A 37 -3.55 13.95 1.37
N PRO A 38 -3.62 12.60 1.46
CA PRO A 38 -4.86 11.91 1.79
C PRO A 38 -5.32 12.21 3.22
N PHE A 39 -6.63 12.23 3.44
CA PHE A 39 -7.20 12.35 4.78
C PHE A 39 -7.12 11.00 5.50
N LEU A 40 -6.07 10.77 6.29
CA LEU A 40 -5.89 9.55 7.06
C LEU A 40 -6.96 9.43 8.15
N ARG A 41 -7.57 8.25 8.24
CA ARG A 41 -8.52 7.84 9.27
C ARG A 41 -7.86 6.76 10.11
N PRO A 42 -7.25 7.13 11.28
CA PRO A 42 -6.57 6.17 12.13
C PRO A 42 -7.58 5.19 12.77
N ALA A 43 -7.17 3.93 12.89
CA ALA A 43 -7.93 2.88 13.56
C ALA A 43 -6.99 1.75 14.00
N GLU A 44 -7.52 0.79 14.75
CA GLU A 44 -6.87 -0.47 15.13
C GLU A 44 -7.56 -1.65 14.45
N VAL A 45 -6.93 -2.83 14.50
CA VAL A 45 -7.54 -4.09 14.03
C VAL A 45 -8.85 -4.33 14.78
N GLY A 46 -9.92 -4.64 14.03
CA GLY A 46 -11.26 -4.83 14.56
C GLY A 46 -12.12 -3.56 14.57
N GLU A 47 -11.57 -2.37 14.34
CA GLU A 47 -12.31 -1.13 14.30
C GLU A 47 -12.81 -0.79 12.89
N PRO A 48 -14.11 -0.49 12.70
CA PRO A 48 -14.64 -0.09 11.40
C PRO A 48 -14.30 1.36 11.08
N VAL A 49 -13.78 1.60 9.87
CA VAL A 49 -13.46 2.92 9.33
C VAL A 49 -14.43 3.28 8.22
N ARG A 50 -15.10 4.42 8.34
CA ARG A 50 -15.94 4.95 7.26
C ARG A 50 -15.11 5.74 6.25
N LEU A 51 -15.16 5.30 5.01
CA LEU A 51 -14.61 5.98 3.84
C LEU A 51 -15.75 6.55 2.97
N THR A 52 -15.39 7.20 1.86
CA THR A 52 -16.38 7.62 0.88
C THR A 52 -16.98 6.38 0.21
N GLY A 53 -18.30 6.22 0.27
CA GLY A 53 -19.04 5.12 -0.37
C GLY A 53 -18.94 3.76 0.32
N MET A 54 -18.15 3.60 1.41
CA MET A 54 -18.01 2.29 2.08
C MET A 54 -17.55 2.38 3.53
N THR A 55 -17.66 1.26 4.22
CA THR A 55 -16.99 1.02 5.51
C THR A 55 -16.00 -0.11 5.33
N VAL A 56 -14.79 0.03 5.85
CA VAL A 56 -13.75 -1.00 5.85
C VAL A 56 -13.35 -1.35 7.28
N GLN A 57 -13.04 -2.63 7.54
CA GLN A 57 -12.56 -3.11 8.83
C GLN A 57 -11.45 -4.13 8.58
N VAL A 58 -10.30 -3.95 9.19
CA VAL A 58 -9.26 -5.00 9.24
C VAL A 58 -9.67 -6.02 10.29
N ASP A 59 -9.80 -7.27 9.88
CA ASP A 59 -10.31 -8.34 10.75
C ASP A 59 -9.17 -9.10 11.44
N SER A 60 -8.07 -9.35 10.73
CA SER A 60 -6.90 -10.05 11.27
C SER A 60 -5.65 -9.82 10.44
N VAL A 61 -4.50 -10.06 11.06
CA VAL A 61 -3.18 -10.07 10.44
C VAL A 61 -2.44 -11.36 10.80
N GLN A 62 -1.69 -11.91 9.87
CA GLN A 62 -0.84 -13.07 10.03
C GLN A 62 0.48 -12.86 9.30
N GLY A 63 1.54 -13.54 9.73
CA GLY A 63 2.84 -13.44 9.07
C GLY A 63 3.56 -14.78 8.99
N SER A 64 4.40 -14.93 7.96
CA SER A 64 5.29 -16.09 7.76
C SER A 64 6.40 -15.74 6.77
N THR A 65 7.44 -16.56 6.70
CA THR A 65 8.47 -16.48 5.67
C THR A 65 8.05 -17.15 4.35
N ALA A 66 6.91 -17.82 4.31
CA ALA A 66 6.37 -18.45 3.10
C ALA A 66 4.88 -18.17 2.94
N LEU A 67 4.45 -17.96 1.70
CA LEU A 67 3.06 -17.78 1.30
C LEU A 67 2.71 -18.83 0.24
N ASP A 68 1.65 -19.60 0.45
CA ASP A 68 1.04 -20.42 -0.59
C ASP A 68 0.00 -19.60 -1.35
N ASP A 69 0.35 -19.22 -2.56
CA ASP A 69 -0.50 -18.49 -3.48
C ASP A 69 -1.12 -19.49 -4.47
N PHE A 70 -2.29 -20.03 -4.11
CA PHE A 70 -3.04 -21.01 -4.89
C PHE A 70 -2.23 -22.24 -5.33
N GLY A 71 -1.46 -22.83 -4.41
CA GLY A 71 -0.62 -24.00 -4.67
C GLY A 71 0.79 -23.70 -5.17
N THR A 72 1.16 -22.42 -5.19
CA THR A 72 2.54 -21.98 -5.47
C THR A 72 3.15 -21.40 -4.20
N GLU A 73 4.14 -22.10 -3.63
CA GLU A 73 4.84 -21.59 -2.46
C GLU A 73 5.81 -20.47 -2.85
N LEU A 74 5.64 -19.31 -2.25
CA LEU A 74 6.45 -18.12 -2.42
C LEU A 74 7.26 -17.88 -1.14
N ALA A 75 8.52 -18.28 -1.14
CA ALA A 75 9.43 -17.99 -0.04
C ALA A 75 9.88 -16.52 -0.07
N SER A 76 10.09 -15.92 1.12
CA SER A 76 10.59 -14.56 1.30
C SER A 76 11.89 -14.56 2.11
N PRO A 77 12.88 -13.73 1.75
CA PRO A 77 14.01 -13.43 2.63
C PRO A 77 13.63 -12.53 3.81
N GLY A 78 12.49 -11.87 3.75
CA GLY A 78 11.83 -11.15 4.84
C GLY A 78 10.65 -11.94 5.37
N VAL A 79 9.50 -11.29 5.48
CA VAL A 79 8.23 -11.91 5.89
C VAL A 79 7.10 -11.53 4.93
N TRP A 80 6.19 -12.47 4.73
CA TRP A 80 4.87 -12.21 4.18
C TRP A 80 3.95 -11.78 5.31
N VAL A 81 3.27 -10.65 5.12
CA VAL A 81 2.18 -10.18 5.99
C VAL A 81 0.87 -10.32 5.22
N LEU A 82 -0.04 -11.12 5.73
CA LEU A 82 -1.36 -11.38 5.18
C LEU A 82 -2.40 -10.67 6.03
N VAL A 83 -3.11 -9.73 5.43
CA VAL A 83 -4.16 -8.95 6.09
C VAL A 83 -5.51 -9.33 5.53
N ARG A 84 -6.41 -9.78 6.41
CA ARG A 84 -7.82 -10.02 6.07
C ARG A 84 -8.63 -8.82 6.51
N TYR A 85 -9.50 -8.34 5.63
CA TYR A 85 -10.35 -7.21 5.93
C TYR A 85 -11.73 -7.35 5.26
N THR A 86 -12.71 -6.67 5.82
CA THR A 86 -14.09 -6.66 5.33
C THR A 86 -14.41 -5.29 4.78
N VAL A 87 -15.05 -5.26 3.61
CA VAL A 87 -15.61 -4.06 2.98
C VAL A 87 -17.12 -4.16 2.97
N THR A 88 -17.80 -3.06 3.29
CA THR A 88 -19.25 -2.95 3.15
C THR A 88 -19.56 -1.68 2.37
N PRO A 89 -19.83 -1.76 1.06
CA PRO A 89 -20.30 -0.62 0.26
C PRO A 89 -21.60 -0.05 0.81
N THR A 90 -21.79 1.27 0.75
CA THR A 90 -22.99 1.92 1.31
C THR A 90 -24.01 2.32 0.25
N ASP A 91 -23.56 2.94 -0.83
CA ASP A 91 -24.46 3.57 -1.81
C ASP A 91 -24.42 2.91 -3.18
N GLU A 92 -23.23 2.53 -3.64
CA GLU A 92 -22.99 1.91 -4.94
C GLU A 92 -22.20 0.61 -4.77
N THR A 93 -22.18 -0.19 -5.82
CA THR A 93 -21.35 -1.38 -5.89
C THR A 93 -19.89 -0.96 -6.02
N ASP A 94 -19.04 -1.35 -5.08
CA ASP A 94 -17.66 -0.89 -5.00
C ASP A 94 -16.73 -1.93 -4.34
N ALA A 95 -15.42 -1.68 -4.41
CA ALA A 95 -14.36 -2.48 -3.82
C ALA A 95 -13.19 -1.60 -3.38
N ILE A 96 -12.25 -2.17 -2.62
CA ILE A 96 -10.97 -1.51 -2.33
C ILE A 96 -10.03 -1.66 -3.53
N GLY A 97 -9.69 -0.54 -4.16
CA GLY A 97 -8.73 -0.47 -5.27
C GLY A 97 -7.28 -0.29 -4.82
N PHE A 98 -7.06 0.26 -3.63
CA PHE A 98 -5.74 0.54 -3.10
C PHE A 98 -5.50 -0.12 -1.75
N ALA A 99 -4.40 -0.87 -1.66
CA ALA A 99 -3.87 -1.41 -0.42
C ALA A 99 -2.34 -1.22 -0.37
N GLN A 100 -1.85 -0.67 0.73
CA GLN A 100 -0.44 -0.41 0.98
C GLN A 100 -0.13 -0.62 2.45
N VAL A 101 1.03 -1.17 2.79
CA VAL A 101 1.53 -1.10 4.15
C VAL A 101 2.64 -0.07 4.27
N VAL A 102 2.73 0.54 5.44
CA VAL A 102 3.74 1.56 5.80
C VAL A 102 4.28 1.25 7.18
N ASP A 103 5.59 1.33 7.36
CA ASP A 103 6.23 1.20 8.66
C ASP A 103 6.41 2.57 9.37
N ASP A 104 6.92 2.54 10.58
CA ASP A 104 7.20 3.73 11.40
C ASP A 104 8.29 4.66 10.82
N ARG A 105 9.10 4.15 9.87
CA ARG A 105 10.12 4.91 9.13
C ARG A 105 9.58 5.51 7.83
N GLY A 106 8.30 5.31 7.50
CA GLY A 106 7.67 5.78 6.29
C GLY A 106 8.01 4.96 5.03
N ARG A 107 8.63 3.77 5.17
CA ARG A 107 8.84 2.85 4.04
C ARG A 107 7.50 2.20 3.67
N THR A 108 7.25 2.04 2.39
CA THR A 108 5.95 1.56 1.89
C THR A 108 6.10 0.35 0.97
N TRP A 109 5.11 -0.55 1.04
CA TRP A 109 4.97 -1.69 0.15
C TRP A 109 3.53 -1.75 -0.37
N SER A 110 3.40 -1.81 -1.69
CA SER A 110 2.10 -1.80 -2.38
C SER A 110 2.15 -2.71 -3.60
N GLN A 111 1.03 -2.87 -4.28
CA GLN A 111 0.96 -3.60 -5.55
C GLN A 111 1.87 -3.02 -6.66
N GLN A 112 2.28 -1.77 -6.53
CA GLN A 112 3.18 -1.11 -7.47
C GLN A 112 4.67 -1.35 -7.15
N HIS A 113 4.97 -1.77 -5.92
CA HIS A 113 6.32 -1.92 -5.42
C HIS A 113 6.44 -3.24 -4.64
N GLY A 114 7.29 -4.14 -5.15
CA GLY A 114 7.54 -5.44 -4.51
C GLY A 114 6.52 -6.52 -4.90
N ARG A 115 6.56 -7.64 -4.17
CA ARG A 115 5.57 -8.70 -4.30
C ARG A 115 4.44 -8.41 -3.32
N SER A 116 3.29 -8.01 -3.82
CA SER A 116 2.08 -7.78 -3.04
C SER A 116 0.85 -8.05 -3.88
N SER A 117 -0.22 -8.46 -3.24
CA SER A 117 -1.52 -8.62 -3.88
C SER A 117 -2.63 -8.02 -3.03
N ASN A 118 -3.69 -7.60 -3.68
CA ASN A 118 -4.93 -7.21 -3.04
C ASN A 118 -6.09 -7.83 -3.81
N THR A 119 -6.80 -8.74 -3.17
CA THR A 119 -7.97 -9.41 -3.75
C THR A 119 -9.20 -8.98 -2.96
N CYS A 120 -9.99 -8.11 -3.57
CA CYS A 120 -11.22 -7.58 -3.00
C CYS A 120 -12.30 -7.59 -4.08
N PRO A 121 -13.26 -8.54 -4.04
CA PRO A 121 -14.36 -8.57 -4.99
C PRO A 121 -15.22 -7.32 -4.87
N VAL A 122 -15.77 -6.89 -6.00
CA VAL A 122 -16.76 -5.81 -6.03
C VAL A 122 -18.04 -6.29 -5.36
N GLY A 123 -18.51 -5.56 -4.34
CA GLY A 123 -19.69 -5.92 -3.54
C GLY A 123 -20.88 -4.98 -3.78
N PRO A 124 -22.12 -5.49 -3.69
CA PRO A 124 -23.30 -4.62 -3.72
C PRO A 124 -23.49 -3.87 -2.39
N PRO A 125 -24.24 -2.75 -2.42
CA PRO A 125 -24.50 -1.95 -1.22
C PRO A 125 -25.07 -2.77 -0.06
N GLY A 126 -24.54 -2.54 1.14
CA GLY A 126 -24.99 -3.18 2.39
C GLY A 126 -24.54 -4.63 2.56
N VAL A 127 -23.85 -5.23 1.60
CA VAL A 127 -23.34 -6.61 1.69
C VAL A 127 -21.87 -6.58 2.11
N ARG A 128 -21.54 -7.37 3.13
CA ARG A 128 -20.15 -7.55 3.59
C ARG A 128 -19.36 -8.37 2.58
N VAL A 129 -18.18 -7.91 2.24
CA VAL A 129 -17.27 -8.56 1.30
C VAL A 129 -15.95 -8.83 2.03
N GLY A 130 -15.57 -10.09 2.14
CA GLY A 130 -14.29 -10.49 2.68
C GLY A 130 -13.19 -10.33 1.63
N CYS A 131 -12.18 -9.53 1.97
CA CYS A 131 -11.03 -9.21 1.14
C CYS A 131 -9.73 -9.66 1.79
N VAL A 132 -8.70 -9.78 0.98
CA VAL A 132 -7.37 -10.19 1.43
C VAL A 132 -6.30 -9.37 0.73
N ALA A 133 -5.30 -8.92 1.49
CA ALA A 133 -4.09 -8.32 0.94
C ALA A 133 -2.85 -9.01 1.52
N SER A 134 -1.86 -9.26 0.67
CA SER A 134 -0.56 -9.83 1.08
C SER A 134 0.57 -8.91 0.67
N PHE A 135 1.57 -8.78 1.55
CA PHE A 135 2.73 -7.90 1.34
C PHE A 135 4.00 -8.64 1.74
N GLU A 136 5.02 -8.56 0.91
CA GLU A 136 6.37 -8.98 1.27
C GLU A 136 7.12 -7.79 1.85
N VAL A 137 7.50 -7.87 3.12
CA VAL A 137 8.22 -6.80 3.82
C VAL A 137 9.51 -7.33 4.46
N PRO A 138 10.54 -6.49 4.64
CA PRO A 138 11.69 -6.85 5.49
C PRO A 138 11.24 -7.13 6.91
N SER A 139 11.91 -8.05 7.63
CA SER A 139 11.56 -8.38 9.01
C SER A 139 11.70 -7.19 9.96
N ASP A 140 12.60 -6.25 9.67
CA ASP A 140 12.78 -5.02 10.45
C ASP A 140 11.72 -3.92 10.19
N ALA A 141 10.72 -4.22 9.35
CA ALA A 141 9.58 -3.35 9.07
C ALA A 141 8.28 -3.83 9.71
N VAL A 142 8.29 -4.94 10.45
CA VAL A 142 7.08 -5.55 11.02
C VAL A 142 6.58 -4.75 12.23
N ASP A 143 7.49 -4.27 13.08
CA ASP A 143 7.14 -3.44 14.23
C ASP A 143 6.53 -2.11 13.81
N GLY A 144 5.36 -1.78 14.38
CA GLY A 144 4.61 -0.58 14.06
C GLY A 144 4.02 -0.54 12.64
N LEU A 145 3.93 -1.68 11.95
CA LEU A 145 3.39 -1.75 10.58
C LEU A 145 1.91 -1.38 10.57
N ARG A 146 1.53 -0.53 9.64
CA ARG A 146 0.16 -0.06 9.42
C ARG A 146 -0.28 -0.43 8.01
N ILE A 147 -1.59 -0.66 7.80
CA ILE A 147 -2.17 -0.81 6.46
C ILE A 147 -3.02 0.40 6.09
N ARG A 148 -2.84 0.88 4.87
CA ARG A 148 -3.65 1.92 4.25
C ARG A 148 -4.55 1.31 3.19
N LEU A 149 -5.84 1.59 3.31
CA LEU A 149 -6.89 1.08 2.41
C LEU A 149 -7.71 2.25 1.88
N ALA A 150 -7.94 2.27 0.57
CA ALA A 150 -8.79 3.27 -0.09
C ALA A 150 -9.58 2.66 -1.26
N PRO A 151 -10.77 3.23 -1.58
CA PRO A 151 -11.56 2.78 -2.73
C PRO A 151 -10.82 2.96 -4.05
N GLU A 152 -10.14 4.08 -4.22
CA GLU A 152 -9.48 4.47 -5.46
C GLU A 152 -7.96 4.30 -5.38
N LEU A 153 -7.33 4.04 -6.53
CA LEU A 153 -5.86 4.00 -6.66
C LEU A 153 -5.22 5.37 -6.40
N GLU A 154 -5.89 6.44 -6.81
CA GLU A 154 -5.48 7.81 -6.55
C GLU A 154 -6.08 8.28 -5.22
N GLN A 155 -5.22 8.44 -4.20
CA GLN A 155 -5.65 8.74 -2.83
C GLN A 155 -5.63 10.23 -2.52
N ARG A 156 -5.06 11.06 -3.39
CA ARG A 156 -5.03 12.51 -3.19
C ARG A 156 -6.45 12.99 -2.98
N TYR A 157 -6.65 13.80 -1.94
CA TYR A 157 -7.96 14.38 -1.57
C TYR A 157 -9.02 13.38 -1.07
N GLY A 158 -8.70 12.08 -1.00
CA GLY A 158 -9.60 11.03 -0.53
C GLY A 158 -9.41 10.70 0.95
N ALA A 159 -10.42 10.06 1.55
CA ALA A 159 -10.28 9.44 2.86
C ALA A 159 -9.61 8.08 2.72
N VAL A 160 -8.59 7.82 3.54
CA VAL A 160 -7.82 6.57 3.57
C VAL A 160 -7.91 5.99 4.97
N ALA A 161 -8.29 4.73 5.10
CA ALA A 161 -8.17 4.02 6.37
C ALA A 161 -6.70 3.76 6.64
N ASP A 162 -6.20 4.15 7.81
CA ASP A 162 -4.81 4.00 8.24
C ASP A 162 -4.82 3.17 9.52
N VAL A 163 -4.80 1.84 9.36
CA VAL A 163 -5.04 0.88 10.43
C VAL A 163 -3.72 0.37 10.99
N ASP A 164 -3.52 0.55 12.30
CA ASP A 164 -2.42 -0.05 13.03
C ASP A 164 -2.65 -1.57 13.13
N LEU A 165 -1.67 -2.36 12.66
CA LEU A 165 -1.77 -3.81 12.69
C LEU A 165 -1.42 -4.42 14.07
N GLY A 166 -0.94 -3.59 15.00
CA GLY A 166 -0.57 -4.00 16.36
C GLY A 166 0.61 -4.97 16.40
N LEU A 167 1.44 -4.99 15.37
CA LEU A 167 2.59 -5.89 15.25
C LEU A 167 3.80 -5.31 15.97
N THR A 168 4.62 -6.20 16.52
CA THR A 168 5.81 -5.91 17.30
C THR A 168 7.03 -6.68 16.79
N ASP A 169 8.22 -6.38 17.32
CA ASP A 169 9.44 -7.17 17.07
C ASP A 169 9.30 -8.63 17.47
N ASP A 170 8.50 -8.95 18.51
CA ASP A 170 8.24 -10.33 18.93
C ASP A 170 7.43 -11.09 17.85
N ASP A 171 6.51 -10.40 17.17
CA ASP A 171 5.74 -10.97 16.04
C ASP A 171 6.66 -11.24 14.85
N ALA A 172 7.59 -10.35 14.55
CA ALA A 172 8.58 -10.57 13.49
C ALA A 172 9.41 -11.85 13.72
N ALA A 173 9.81 -12.08 14.98
CA ALA A 173 10.51 -13.30 15.37
C ALA A 173 9.61 -14.54 15.27
N ALA A 174 8.35 -14.45 15.68
CA ALA A 174 7.38 -15.53 15.60
C ALA A 174 7.07 -15.94 14.15
N PHE A 175 6.96 -14.97 13.25
CA PHE A 175 6.70 -15.17 11.82
C PHE A 175 7.80 -15.99 11.14
N SER A 176 9.04 -15.87 11.61
CA SER A 176 10.17 -16.65 11.08
C SER A 176 10.04 -18.17 11.30
N GLY A 177 9.26 -18.58 12.29
CA GLY A 177 8.99 -20.00 12.60
C GLY A 177 7.58 -20.45 12.24
N ALA A 178 6.76 -19.58 11.69
CA ALA A 178 5.37 -19.90 11.34
C ALA A 178 5.28 -20.78 10.08
N PRO A 179 4.25 -21.65 9.97
CA PRO A 179 3.99 -22.40 8.74
C PRO A 179 3.67 -21.44 7.59
N ALA A 180 3.78 -21.92 6.35
CA ALA A 180 3.38 -21.13 5.18
C ALA A 180 1.92 -20.64 5.34
N LEU A 181 1.71 -19.36 4.99
CA LEU A 181 0.36 -18.78 4.96
C LEU A 181 -0.38 -19.28 3.73
N GLU A 182 -1.64 -19.63 3.88
CA GLU A 182 -2.54 -19.87 2.75
C GLU A 182 -3.34 -18.62 2.45
N VAL A 183 -3.35 -18.17 1.18
CA VAL A 183 -4.23 -17.07 0.75
C VAL A 183 -5.68 -17.58 0.78
N PRO A 184 -6.53 -17.05 1.65
CA PRO A 184 -7.91 -17.52 1.75
C PRO A 184 -8.74 -17.06 0.55
N GLU A 185 -9.78 -17.84 0.24
CA GLU A 185 -10.79 -17.40 -0.72
C GLU A 185 -11.53 -16.16 -0.20
N THR A 186 -11.81 -15.24 -1.11
CA THR A 186 -12.65 -14.08 -0.83
C THR A 186 -14.13 -14.48 -0.78
N THR A 187 -14.91 -13.77 0.05
CA THR A 187 -16.34 -14.11 0.27
C THR A 187 -17.22 -12.89 0.00
N ILE A 188 -18.42 -13.15 -0.54
CA ILE A 188 -19.46 -12.12 -0.69
C ILE A 188 -20.67 -12.57 0.12
N GLY A 189 -21.10 -11.72 1.07
CA GLY A 189 -22.18 -12.01 2.02
C GLY A 189 -21.70 -12.77 3.26
N ASP A 190 -22.51 -12.75 4.32
CA ASP A 190 -22.27 -13.53 5.53
C ASP A 190 -22.46 -15.02 5.23
N ARG A 191 -21.45 -15.82 5.50
CA ARG A 191 -21.56 -17.28 5.66
C ARG A 191 -21.29 -17.65 7.09
#